data_4ad24a047d7941d3e307863137718f6f
#
_entry.id   4ad24a047d7941d3e307863137718f6f
#
_cell.length_a   1.000
_cell.length_b   1.000
_cell.length_c   1.000
_cell.angle_alpha   90.00
_cell.angle_beta   90.00
_cell.angle_gamma   90.00
#
_symmetry.space_group_name_H-M   'P 1'
#
loop_
_entity.id
_entity.type
_entity.pdbx_description
1 polymer ?
#
loop_
_entity_poly.entity_id
_entity_poly.type
_entity_poly.pdbx_seq_one_letter_code
_entity_poly.pdbx_strand_id
1 'polypeptide(L)'
;MNYLDFLQKENEKYLKEVFNETELKSFLNDISKIEETKTEKIVNEYGNIYNFHVKKKYQKENSQKYNKDLFKFSSENNGKVKIYWGNSLKYLKDMPSESVHLMVTSPPYYNAREYSQWKNINDYLADMKEIIKEAYRVLDNHRVFVFNVGDVNGNDNLYTKSVWGDRRLPLGAYFTKIFEECGFTFVDDFIWDKGEVQSQRHKNGSRPYPMYQYPANCYEHLLVFHKHRLDKTKYPCPVCGSLRVSGNTQSEIGIQSWECKNPKCFERSASNRGKRFSLKTNIVQSEENREGNIINHDLIKKWRRDIVRFSPVIKIGRGGVNKLGHTAPFPEDIPEMAVNFFTYKGELVLDPFAGSFTSGIVANRLKRIGIGCEIRKDLFGNAIKNNIKNNEMKFEEFKGTIPIYQKH
;
A
#
# COMPACT_ATOMS: atom_id res chain seq x y z
N MET A 1 3.10 -27.23 34.83
CA MET A 1 2.66 -25.92 34.26
C MET A 1 3.16 -25.92 32.83
N ASN A 2 2.25 -25.95 31.88
CA ASN A 2 2.65 -25.92 30.48
C ASN A 2 3.16 -24.50 30.12
N TYR A 3 3.74 -24.32 28.93
CA TYR A 3 4.32 -23.04 28.56
C TYR A 3 3.26 -21.95 28.35
N LEU A 4 2.05 -22.33 27.96
CA LEU A 4 0.93 -21.43 27.80
C LEU A 4 0.45 -20.85 29.13
N ASP A 5 0.36 -21.69 30.18
CA ASP A 5 0.04 -21.23 31.54
C ASP A 5 1.09 -20.23 32.04
N PHE A 6 2.37 -20.50 31.72
CA PHE A 6 3.46 -19.57 32.03
C PHE A 6 3.27 -18.23 31.33
N LEU A 7 2.93 -18.21 30.01
CA LEU A 7 2.69 -16.99 29.27
C LEU A 7 1.51 -16.20 29.81
N GLN A 8 0.41 -16.86 30.16
CA GLN A 8 -0.76 -16.21 30.73
C GLN A 8 -0.40 -15.52 32.04
N LYS A 9 0.28 -16.19 32.95
CA LYS A 9 0.70 -15.64 34.23
C LYS A 9 1.73 -14.51 34.09
N GLU A 10 2.71 -14.69 33.23
CA GLU A 10 3.78 -13.70 32.97
C GLU A 10 3.22 -12.42 32.36
N ASN A 11 2.21 -12.53 31.50
CA ASN A 11 1.65 -11.41 30.76
C ASN A 11 0.38 -10.80 31.41
N GLU A 12 -0.17 -11.39 32.47
CA GLU A 12 -1.47 -11.00 33.06
C GLU A 12 -1.60 -9.49 33.32
N LYS A 13 -0.57 -8.89 33.94
CA LYS A 13 -0.56 -7.45 34.21
C LYS A 13 -0.67 -6.62 32.93
N TYR A 14 0.11 -6.96 31.90
CA TYR A 14 0.15 -6.21 30.65
C TYR A 14 -1.12 -6.42 29.81
N LEU A 15 -1.71 -7.61 29.86
CA LEU A 15 -2.98 -7.90 29.20
C LEU A 15 -4.12 -7.07 29.77
N LYS A 16 -4.15 -6.87 31.09
CA LYS A 16 -5.14 -6.00 31.78
C LYS A 16 -4.94 -4.50 31.47
N GLU A 17 -3.72 -4.09 31.11
CA GLU A 17 -3.46 -2.71 30.66
C GLU A 17 -3.96 -2.49 29.21
N VAL A 18 -3.98 -3.53 28.39
CA VAL A 18 -4.33 -3.45 26.95
C VAL A 18 -5.81 -3.73 26.71
N PHE A 19 -6.39 -4.74 27.37
CA PHE A 19 -7.74 -5.24 27.13
C PHE A 19 -8.67 -4.96 28.30
N ASN A 20 -9.91 -4.58 27.99
CA ASN A 20 -10.98 -4.58 28.98
C ASN A 20 -11.41 -6.02 29.33
N GLU A 21 -12.26 -6.21 30.34
CA GLU A 21 -12.66 -7.55 30.80
C GLU A 21 -13.26 -8.43 29.71
N THR A 22 -14.09 -7.89 28.83
CA THR A 22 -14.74 -8.64 27.74
C THR A 22 -13.73 -9.03 26.67
N GLU A 23 -12.85 -8.11 26.31
CA GLU A 23 -11.77 -8.35 25.32
C GLU A 23 -10.77 -9.35 25.87
N LEU A 24 -10.41 -9.25 27.14
CA LEU A 24 -9.52 -10.18 27.82
C LEU A 24 -10.10 -11.60 27.86
N LYS A 25 -11.39 -11.75 28.22
CA LYS A 25 -12.08 -13.05 28.16
C LYS A 25 -12.07 -13.66 26.77
N SER A 26 -12.32 -12.86 25.73
CA SER A 26 -12.27 -13.32 24.34
C SER A 26 -10.86 -13.75 23.93
N PHE A 27 -9.84 -12.99 24.31
CA PHE A 27 -8.45 -13.33 24.08
C PHE A 27 -8.05 -14.64 24.78
N LEU A 28 -8.37 -14.76 26.08
CA LEU A 28 -8.08 -15.97 26.88
C LEU A 28 -8.77 -17.23 26.30
N ASN A 29 -10.00 -17.11 25.82
CA ASN A 29 -10.69 -18.20 25.16
C ASN A 29 -10.00 -18.61 23.84
N ASP A 30 -9.45 -17.66 23.08
CA ASP A 30 -8.78 -18.01 21.83
C ASP A 30 -7.40 -18.62 22.07
N ILE A 31 -6.62 -18.15 23.03
CA ILE A 31 -5.32 -18.78 23.37
C ILE A 31 -5.48 -20.17 24.03
N SER A 32 -6.60 -20.44 24.71
CA SER A 32 -6.85 -21.77 25.27
C SER A 32 -7.02 -22.88 24.23
N LYS A 33 -7.19 -22.52 22.95
CA LYS A 33 -7.29 -23.46 21.82
C LYS A 33 -5.92 -23.79 21.20
N ILE A 34 -4.85 -23.14 21.68
CA ILE A 34 -3.48 -23.45 21.22
C ILE A 34 -3.12 -24.87 21.65
N GLU A 35 -2.82 -25.73 20.68
CA GLU A 35 -2.40 -27.07 20.94
C GLU A 35 -1.03 -27.12 21.64
N GLU A 36 -0.84 -28.06 22.57
CA GLU A 36 0.44 -28.31 23.24
C GLU A 36 1.44 -28.87 22.23
N THR A 37 2.29 -28.01 21.69
CA THR A 37 3.32 -28.33 20.72
C THR A 37 4.67 -27.80 21.20
N LYS A 38 5.64 -27.69 20.28
CA LYS A 38 6.95 -27.08 20.58
C LYS A 38 6.74 -25.60 21.02
N THR A 39 7.52 -25.18 22.02
CA THR A 39 7.48 -23.83 22.60
C THR A 39 7.47 -22.71 21.55
N GLU A 40 8.26 -22.86 20.50
CA GLU A 40 8.31 -21.88 19.41
C GLU A 40 6.95 -21.71 18.70
N LYS A 41 6.24 -22.81 18.45
CA LYS A 41 4.90 -22.76 17.84
C LYS A 41 3.90 -22.08 18.77
N ILE A 42 3.94 -22.41 20.08
CA ILE A 42 3.08 -21.77 21.08
C ILE A 42 3.32 -20.26 21.10
N VAL A 43 4.57 -19.81 21.11
CA VAL A 43 4.93 -18.39 21.12
C VAL A 43 4.43 -17.69 19.87
N ASN A 44 4.57 -18.30 18.70
CA ASN A 44 4.11 -17.72 17.42
C ASN A 44 2.58 -17.62 17.39
N GLU A 45 1.85 -18.66 17.76
CA GLU A 45 0.38 -18.64 17.81
C GLU A 45 -0.13 -17.63 18.83
N TYR A 46 0.46 -17.60 20.02
CA TYR A 46 0.15 -16.59 21.04
C TYR A 46 0.34 -15.15 20.50
N GLY A 47 1.46 -14.90 19.84
CA GLY A 47 1.76 -13.61 19.23
C GLY A 47 0.76 -13.23 18.13
N ASN A 48 0.35 -14.19 17.30
CA ASN A 48 -0.64 -13.97 16.24
C ASN A 48 -2.02 -13.66 16.82
N ILE A 49 -2.48 -14.42 17.81
CA ILE A 49 -3.75 -14.18 18.49
C ILE A 49 -3.74 -12.81 19.20
N TYR A 50 -2.65 -12.47 19.88
CA TYR A 50 -2.49 -11.19 20.52
C TYR A 50 -2.60 -10.03 19.51
N ASN A 51 -1.87 -10.10 18.42
CA ASN A 51 -1.89 -9.09 17.35
C ASN A 51 -3.29 -8.95 16.72
N PHE A 52 -3.99 -10.08 16.52
CA PHE A 52 -5.36 -10.09 16.04
C PHE A 52 -6.31 -9.33 16.98
N HIS A 53 -6.24 -9.60 18.29
CA HIS A 53 -7.09 -8.91 19.28
C HIS A 53 -6.77 -7.44 19.41
N VAL A 54 -5.50 -7.04 19.38
CA VAL A 54 -5.08 -5.64 19.37
C VAL A 54 -5.63 -4.93 18.13
N LYS A 55 -5.49 -5.54 16.96
CA LYS A 55 -6.04 -5.00 15.70
C LYS A 55 -7.57 -4.86 15.77
N LYS A 56 -8.26 -5.90 16.26
CA LYS A 56 -9.72 -5.89 16.43
C LYS A 56 -10.18 -4.77 17.37
N LYS A 57 -9.47 -4.56 18.49
CA LYS A 57 -9.71 -3.44 19.40
C LYS A 57 -9.57 -2.10 18.68
N TYR A 58 -8.45 -1.87 18.01
CA TYR A 58 -8.22 -0.65 17.24
C TYR A 58 -9.29 -0.43 16.17
N GLN A 59 -9.68 -1.47 15.44
CA GLN A 59 -10.75 -1.40 14.46
C GLN A 59 -12.08 -1.00 15.08
N LYS A 60 -12.42 -1.54 16.25
CA LYS A 60 -13.64 -1.19 16.98
C LYS A 60 -13.64 0.28 17.43
N GLU A 61 -12.51 0.78 17.90
CA GLU A 61 -12.37 2.15 18.39
C GLU A 61 -12.35 3.20 17.25
N ASN A 62 -11.79 2.84 16.11
CA ASN A 62 -11.51 3.76 15.01
C ASN A 62 -12.30 3.48 13.73
N SER A 63 -13.08 2.39 13.67
CA SER A 63 -13.89 2.09 12.50
C SER A 63 -15.21 2.82 12.57
N GLN A 64 -15.47 3.59 11.53
CA GLN A 64 -16.82 4.02 11.19
C GLN A 64 -17.66 2.80 10.81
N LYS A 65 -18.98 2.98 10.75
CA LYS A 65 -19.88 1.96 10.21
C LYS A 65 -19.48 1.64 8.77
N TYR A 66 -19.01 0.43 8.53
CA TYR A 66 -18.57 -0.02 7.20
C TYR A 66 -19.60 -0.92 6.52
N ASN A 67 -19.48 -1.09 5.22
CA ASN A 67 -20.32 -1.98 4.42
C ASN A 67 -19.81 -3.43 4.52
N LYS A 68 -20.53 -4.29 5.21
CA LYS A 68 -20.14 -5.70 5.43
C LYS A 68 -20.06 -6.51 4.14
N ASP A 69 -20.95 -6.27 3.18
CA ASP A 69 -20.99 -7.00 1.91
C ASP A 69 -19.81 -6.59 1.03
N LEU A 70 -19.48 -5.30 1.01
CA LEU A 70 -18.30 -4.80 0.31
C LEU A 70 -17.01 -5.35 0.92
N PHE A 71 -16.92 -5.40 2.25
CA PHE A 71 -15.76 -5.98 2.93
C PHE A 71 -15.62 -7.47 2.65
N LYS A 72 -16.71 -8.25 2.72
CA LYS A 72 -16.73 -9.66 2.34
C LYS A 72 -16.26 -9.84 0.91
N PHE A 73 -16.88 -9.12 -0.03
CA PHE A 73 -16.46 -9.12 -1.44
C PHE A 73 -14.97 -8.84 -1.60
N SER A 74 -14.44 -7.82 -0.93
CA SER A 74 -13.05 -7.40 -1.06
C SER A 74 -12.06 -8.42 -0.48
N SER A 75 -12.39 -9.04 0.66
CA SER A 75 -11.48 -9.90 1.43
C SER A 75 -11.54 -11.39 1.08
N GLU A 76 -12.57 -11.83 0.35
CA GLU A 76 -12.72 -13.24 -0.01
C GLU A 76 -11.64 -13.68 -1.02
N ASN A 77 -10.84 -14.68 -0.64
CA ASN A 77 -9.80 -15.25 -1.51
C ASN A 77 -10.38 -16.39 -2.36
N ASN A 78 -10.96 -16.04 -3.50
CA ASN A 78 -11.58 -17.00 -4.43
C ASN A 78 -10.83 -17.10 -5.78
N GLY A 79 -9.61 -16.56 -5.87
CA GLY A 79 -8.79 -16.58 -7.08
C GLY A 79 -9.30 -15.70 -8.22
N LYS A 80 -10.32 -14.86 -7.96
CA LYS A 80 -10.85 -13.92 -8.96
C LYS A 80 -10.29 -12.52 -8.73
N VAL A 81 -10.15 -11.78 -9.81
CA VAL A 81 -9.85 -10.36 -9.79
C VAL A 81 -11.11 -9.58 -9.45
N LYS A 82 -11.04 -8.58 -8.61
CA LYS A 82 -12.21 -7.88 -8.07
C LYS A 82 -12.23 -6.42 -8.44
N ILE A 83 -13.35 -5.94 -8.97
CA ILE A 83 -13.51 -4.58 -9.44
C ILE A 83 -14.70 -3.94 -8.74
N TYR A 84 -14.43 -2.81 -8.09
CA TYR A 84 -15.45 -1.91 -7.58
C TYR A 84 -15.69 -0.78 -8.59
N TRP A 85 -16.90 -0.72 -9.13
CA TRP A 85 -17.31 0.35 -10.02
C TRP A 85 -17.90 1.51 -9.22
N GLY A 86 -17.11 2.57 -9.02
CA GLY A 86 -17.54 3.72 -8.26
C GLY A 86 -16.39 4.62 -7.77
N ASN A 87 -16.74 5.57 -6.94
CA ASN A 87 -15.80 6.52 -6.37
C ASN A 87 -14.90 5.86 -5.30
N SER A 88 -13.59 5.98 -5.45
CA SER A 88 -12.60 5.39 -4.54
C SER A 88 -12.69 5.92 -3.10
N LEU A 89 -12.98 7.20 -2.90
CA LEU A 89 -13.20 7.76 -1.56
C LEU A 89 -14.40 7.10 -0.86
N LYS A 90 -15.48 6.83 -1.61
CA LYS A 90 -16.64 6.10 -1.08
C LYS A 90 -16.28 4.66 -0.73
N TYR A 91 -15.54 3.97 -1.62
CA TYR A 91 -15.04 2.63 -1.33
C TYR A 91 -14.24 2.59 -0.03
N LEU A 92 -13.28 3.49 0.10
CA LEU A 92 -12.43 3.56 1.30
C LEU A 92 -13.24 3.84 2.57
N LYS A 93 -14.20 4.77 2.52
CA LYS A 93 -15.10 5.08 3.64
C LYS A 93 -15.96 3.88 4.07
N ASP A 94 -16.34 3.04 3.11
CA ASP A 94 -17.15 1.84 3.35
C ASP A 94 -16.33 0.64 3.81
N MET A 95 -14.99 0.72 3.82
CA MET A 95 -14.11 -0.34 4.30
C MET A 95 -13.73 -0.16 5.78
N PRO A 96 -13.55 -1.26 6.53
CA PRO A 96 -13.07 -1.14 7.91
C PRO A 96 -11.63 -0.65 7.95
N SER A 97 -11.24 -0.02 9.07
CA SER A 97 -9.85 0.37 9.32
C SER A 97 -8.92 -0.85 9.29
N GLU A 98 -7.68 -0.65 8.82
CA GLU A 98 -6.63 -1.68 8.81
C GLU A 98 -7.05 -3.00 8.14
N SER A 99 -7.69 -2.89 6.97
CA SER A 99 -8.20 -4.05 6.22
C SER A 99 -7.44 -4.34 4.91
N VAL A 100 -6.59 -3.43 4.45
CA VAL A 100 -5.81 -3.56 3.21
C VAL A 100 -4.33 -3.70 3.54
N HIS A 101 -3.62 -4.59 2.85
CA HIS A 101 -2.22 -4.90 3.15
C HIS A 101 -1.21 -4.16 2.26
N LEU A 102 -1.61 -3.76 1.07
CA LEU A 102 -0.81 -2.94 0.15
C LEU A 102 -1.74 -2.06 -0.68
N MET A 103 -1.35 -0.83 -0.88
CA MET A 103 -1.91 -0.01 -1.95
C MET A 103 -0.83 0.27 -3.00
N VAL A 104 -1.18 0.14 -4.27
CA VAL A 104 -0.31 0.48 -5.39
C VAL A 104 -1.14 1.08 -6.50
N THR A 105 -0.81 2.30 -6.94
CA THR A 105 -1.62 3.03 -7.91
C THR A 105 -0.83 4.10 -8.66
N SER A 106 -1.41 4.53 -9.77
CA SER A 106 -1.10 5.78 -10.44
C SER A 106 -2.38 6.60 -10.53
N PRO A 107 -2.49 7.72 -9.79
CA PRO A 107 -3.70 8.52 -9.76
C PRO A 107 -3.95 9.22 -11.11
N PRO A 108 -5.14 9.76 -11.36
CA PRO A 108 -5.33 10.68 -12.47
C PRO A 108 -4.44 11.92 -12.27
N TYR A 109 -3.58 12.25 -13.24
CA TYR A 109 -2.71 13.42 -13.14
C TYR A 109 -3.48 14.70 -13.44
N TYR A 110 -3.16 15.74 -12.68
CA TYR A 110 -3.80 17.04 -12.79
C TYR A 110 -3.88 17.53 -14.25
N ASN A 111 -5.10 17.67 -14.75
CA ASN A 111 -5.45 18.16 -16.09
C ASN A 111 -4.62 17.55 -17.24
N ALA A 112 -4.03 16.36 -17.03
CA ALA A 112 -3.24 15.70 -18.07
C ALA A 112 -4.09 14.96 -19.11
N ARG A 113 -5.37 14.71 -18.81
CA ARG A 113 -6.31 13.98 -19.68
C ARG A 113 -7.70 14.59 -19.60
N GLU A 114 -8.51 14.39 -20.64
CA GLU A 114 -9.88 14.92 -20.72
C GLU A 114 -10.81 14.44 -19.60
N TYR A 115 -10.55 13.26 -19.05
CA TYR A 115 -11.34 12.67 -17.95
C TYR A 115 -10.87 13.10 -16.56
N SER A 116 -9.83 13.90 -16.44
CA SER A 116 -9.21 14.33 -15.16
C SER A 116 -9.04 15.85 -15.15
N GLN A 117 -10.16 16.58 -15.00
CA GLN A 117 -10.19 18.04 -15.07
C GLN A 117 -10.58 18.64 -13.72
N TRP A 118 -9.75 19.54 -13.23
CA TRP A 118 -9.98 20.36 -12.04
C TRP A 118 -9.82 21.85 -12.40
N LYS A 119 -10.53 22.73 -11.71
CA LYS A 119 -10.42 24.18 -11.92
C LYS A 119 -9.01 24.69 -11.67
N ASN A 120 -8.36 24.16 -10.67
CA ASN A 120 -7.02 24.54 -10.27
C ASN A 120 -6.32 23.40 -9.52
N ILE A 121 -5.02 23.55 -9.35
CA ILE A 121 -4.19 22.54 -8.67
C ILE A 121 -4.59 22.32 -7.21
N ASN A 122 -5.07 23.36 -6.51
CA ASN A 122 -5.41 23.23 -5.09
C ASN A 122 -6.65 22.35 -4.90
N ASP A 123 -7.65 22.44 -5.78
CA ASP A 123 -8.84 21.59 -5.75
C ASP A 123 -8.45 20.13 -6.00
N TYR A 124 -7.55 19.88 -6.97
CA TYR A 124 -7.00 18.54 -7.22
C TYR A 124 -6.29 17.97 -5.99
N LEU A 125 -5.38 18.73 -5.40
CA LEU A 125 -4.63 18.28 -4.23
C LEU A 125 -5.52 18.07 -3.00
N ALA A 126 -6.58 18.88 -2.85
CA ALA A 126 -7.56 18.70 -1.78
C ALA A 126 -8.36 17.40 -1.94
N ASP A 127 -8.85 17.11 -3.14
CA ASP A 127 -9.55 15.84 -3.42
C ASP A 127 -8.65 14.63 -3.17
N MET A 128 -7.40 14.69 -3.64
CA MET A 128 -6.43 13.62 -3.41
C MET A 128 -6.10 13.45 -1.92
N LYS A 129 -6.00 14.55 -1.16
CA LYS A 129 -5.75 14.51 0.28
C LYS A 129 -6.84 13.76 1.04
N GLU A 130 -8.11 13.95 0.70
CA GLU A 130 -9.21 13.21 1.32
C GLU A 130 -9.11 11.70 1.04
N ILE A 131 -8.75 11.31 -0.19
CA ILE A 131 -8.53 9.91 -0.56
C ILE A 131 -7.33 9.33 0.21
N ILE A 132 -6.22 10.04 0.29
CA ILE A 132 -4.99 9.60 0.98
C ILE A 132 -5.24 9.45 2.49
N LYS A 133 -6.03 10.35 3.08
CA LYS A 133 -6.42 10.26 4.49
C LYS A 133 -7.22 8.97 4.80
N GLU A 134 -8.20 8.66 3.96
CA GLU A 134 -8.96 7.41 4.10
C GLU A 134 -8.11 6.18 3.76
N ALA A 135 -7.20 6.30 2.80
CA ALA A 135 -6.21 5.25 2.50
C ALA A 135 -5.33 4.94 3.72
N TYR A 136 -4.88 5.97 4.44
CA TYR A 136 -4.14 5.77 5.71
C TYR A 136 -4.97 4.99 6.73
N ARG A 137 -6.25 5.31 6.90
CA ARG A 137 -7.13 4.61 7.83
C ARG A 137 -7.30 3.14 7.46
N VAL A 138 -7.53 2.86 6.17
CA VAL A 138 -7.87 1.52 5.66
C VAL A 138 -6.63 0.63 5.50
N LEU A 139 -5.48 1.19 5.20
CA LEU A 139 -4.23 0.45 5.12
C LEU A 139 -3.87 -0.12 6.50
N ASP A 140 -3.45 -1.38 6.55
CA ASP A 140 -3.07 -2.04 7.80
C ASP A 140 -1.80 -1.43 8.41
N ASN A 141 -1.60 -1.61 9.70
CA ASN A 141 -0.44 -1.07 10.40
C ASN A 141 0.85 -1.72 9.89
N HIS A 142 1.92 -0.94 9.77
CA HIS A 142 3.21 -1.34 9.19
C HIS A 142 3.15 -1.81 7.74
N ARG A 143 2.18 -1.31 6.99
CA ARG A 143 2.02 -1.60 5.57
C ARG A 143 2.40 -0.39 4.72
N VAL A 144 2.48 -0.63 3.43
CA VAL A 144 3.08 0.29 2.45
C VAL A 144 2.05 0.75 1.43
N PHE A 145 2.18 2.00 1.00
CA PHE A 145 1.52 2.55 -0.17
C PHE A 145 2.58 2.95 -1.20
N VAL A 146 2.55 2.35 -2.38
CA VAL A 146 3.38 2.71 -3.54
C VAL A 146 2.56 3.58 -4.48
N PHE A 147 3.03 4.79 -4.73
CA PHE A 147 2.30 5.81 -5.46
C PHE A 147 3.12 6.31 -6.65
N ASN A 148 2.70 5.94 -7.87
CA ASN A 148 3.35 6.38 -9.10
C ASN A 148 2.78 7.71 -9.55
N VAL A 149 3.62 8.72 -9.74
CA VAL A 149 3.20 10.03 -10.23
C VAL A 149 4.29 10.70 -11.06
N GLY A 150 3.90 11.29 -12.17
CA GLY A 150 4.77 12.14 -12.98
C GLY A 150 4.42 13.61 -12.80
N ASP A 151 5.45 14.47 -12.89
CA ASP A 151 5.25 15.91 -12.95
C ASP A 151 4.51 16.30 -14.24
N VAL A 152 3.68 17.31 -14.17
CA VAL A 152 2.92 17.81 -15.31
C VAL A 152 3.22 19.28 -15.59
N ASN A 153 3.00 19.71 -16.81
CA ASN A 153 3.05 21.13 -17.14
C ASN A 153 1.76 21.81 -16.69
N GLY A 154 1.87 22.86 -15.91
CA GLY A 154 0.72 23.67 -15.47
C GLY A 154 0.15 24.45 -16.65
N ASN A 155 -1.14 24.26 -16.87
CA ASN A 155 -1.90 24.98 -17.91
C ASN A 155 -3.02 25.83 -17.32
N ASP A 156 -3.06 25.99 -16.01
CA ASP A 156 -3.99 26.89 -15.33
C ASP A 156 -3.45 28.33 -15.22
N ASN A 157 -4.35 29.26 -15.02
CA ASN A 157 -4.02 30.68 -14.92
C ASN A 157 -3.67 31.13 -13.49
N LEU A 158 -3.58 30.20 -12.52
CA LEU A 158 -3.30 30.53 -11.12
C LEU A 158 -1.85 30.92 -10.85
N TYR A 159 -0.94 30.50 -11.72
CA TYR A 159 0.48 30.69 -11.52
C TYR A 159 1.07 31.55 -12.62
N THR A 160 1.99 32.42 -12.22
CA THR A 160 2.79 33.21 -13.16
C THR A 160 3.60 32.27 -14.04
N LYS A 161 3.52 32.47 -15.35
CA LYS A 161 4.37 31.74 -16.30
C LYS A 161 5.83 32.06 -16.05
N SER A 162 6.70 31.06 -16.20
CA SER A 162 8.13 31.26 -16.12
C SER A 162 8.66 31.91 -17.41
N VAL A 163 9.91 32.38 -17.39
CA VAL A 163 10.59 32.86 -18.60
C VAL A 163 10.74 31.78 -19.69
N TRP A 164 10.59 30.52 -19.31
CA TRP A 164 10.59 29.36 -20.22
C TRP A 164 9.20 28.97 -20.74
N GLY A 165 8.16 29.74 -20.46
CA GLY A 165 6.78 29.44 -20.86
C GLY A 165 6.02 28.67 -19.79
N ASP A 166 5.58 27.43 -20.06
CA ASP A 166 4.76 26.67 -19.15
C ASP A 166 5.54 26.23 -17.90
N ARG A 167 4.90 26.41 -16.74
CA ARG A 167 5.47 25.98 -15.46
C ARG A 167 5.31 24.48 -15.31
N ARG A 168 6.37 23.79 -14.91
CA ARG A 168 6.31 22.42 -14.44
C ARG A 168 5.81 22.36 -13.00
N LEU A 169 4.78 21.58 -12.74
CA LEU A 169 4.22 21.33 -11.41
C LEU A 169 4.88 20.08 -10.84
N PRO A 170 5.60 20.18 -9.72
CA PRO A 170 6.32 19.06 -9.10
C PRO A 170 5.34 18.22 -8.28
N LEU A 171 4.52 17.39 -8.94
CA LEU A 171 3.50 16.59 -8.27
C LEU A 171 4.11 15.60 -7.26
N GLY A 172 5.29 15.04 -7.55
CA GLY A 172 5.99 14.18 -6.60
C GLY A 172 6.23 14.85 -5.25
N ALA A 173 6.71 16.11 -5.25
CA ALA A 173 6.94 16.88 -4.03
C ALA A 173 5.63 17.24 -3.31
N TYR A 174 4.57 17.62 -4.06
CA TYR A 174 3.27 17.93 -3.46
C TYR A 174 2.65 16.72 -2.78
N PHE A 175 2.71 15.56 -3.42
CA PHE A 175 2.18 14.32 -2.85
C PHE A 175 2.99 13.85 -1.65
N THR A 176 4.32 13.94 -1.67
CA THR A 176 5.14 13.62 -0.49
C THR A 176 4.66 14.39 0.72
N LYS A 177 4.47 15.71 0.58
CA LYS A 177 3.95 16.55 1.67
C LYS A 177 2.54 16.13 2.11
N ILE A 178 1.63 15.86 1.18
CA ILE A 178 0.25 15.46 1.50
C ILE A 178 0.22 14.12 2.26
N PHE A 179 1.01 13.14 1.83
CA PHE A 179 1.09 11.85 2.51
C PHE A 179 1.60 12.00 3.95
N GLU A 180 2.64 12.80 4.17
CA GLU A 180 3.15 13.08 5.51
C GLU A 180 2.13 13.81 6.39
N GLU A 181 1.40 14.79 5.85
CA GLU A 181 0.30 15.46 6.55
C GLU A 181 -0.85 14.51 6.90
N CYS A 182 -1.04 13.43 6.15
CA CYS A 182 -2.02 12.38 6.44
C CYS A 182 -1.52 11.31 7.41
N GLY A 183 -0.26 11.41 7.87
CA GLY A 183 0.34 10.53 8.87
C GLY A 183 1.21 9.39 8.32
N PHE A 184 1.42 9.33 7.03
CA PHE A 184 2.40 8.42 6.43
C PHE A 184 3.84 8.89 6.69
N THR A 185 4.77 7.95 6.67
CA THR A 185 6.19 8.23 6.65
C THR A 185 6.71 8.00 5.24
N PHE A 186 7.36 8.99 4.64
CA PHE A 186 8.09 8.83 3.39
C PHE A 186 9.26 7.86 3.61
N VAL A 187 9.38 6.85 2.74
CA VAL A 187 10.43 5.82 2.84
C VAL A 187 11.45 6.00 1.74
N ASP A 188 10.99 6.12 0.50
CA ASP A 188 11.86 6.18 -0.66
C ASP A 188 11.12 6.74 -1.89
N ASP A 189 11.91 7.15 -2.89
CA ASP A 189 11.45 7.58 -4.21
C ASP A 189 12.25 6.82 -5.28
N PHE A 190 11.67 5.79 -5.85
CA PHE A 190 12.25 5.17 -7.04
C PHE A 190 11.92 6.02 -8.27
N ILE A 191 12.93 6.38 -9.01
CA ILE A 191 12.78 7.10 -10.27
C ILE A 191 12.63 6.09 -11.41
N TRP A 192 11.44 6.03 -11.97
CA TRP A 192 11.23 5.30 -13.20
C TRP A 192 11.74 6.10 -14.40
N ASP A 193 12.94 5.76 -14.87
CA ASP A 193 13.52 6.29 -16.11
C ASP A 193 12.87 5.62 -17.32
N LYS A 194 12.09 6.40 -18.08
CA LYS A 194 11.39 5.94 -19.29
C LYS A 194 12.29 5.89 -20.51
N GLY A 195 13.54 6.32 -20.37
CA GLY A 195 14.47 6.49 -21.48
C GLY A 195 14.11 7.69 -22.35
N GLU A 196 14.54 7.65 -23.61
CA GLU A 196 14.18 8.69 -24.57
C GLU A 196 12.68 8.60 -24.89
N VAL A 197 11.94 9.61 -24.46
CA VAL A 197 10.53 9.72 -24.80
C VAL A 197 10.44 10.33 -26.21
N GLN A 198 9.82 9.65 -27.13
CA GLN A 198 9.46 10.17 -28.45
C GLN A 198 8.38 11.26 -28.29
N SER A 199 8.73 12.34 -27.64
CA SER A 199 7.83 13.48 -27.42
C SER A 199 8.32 14.65 -28.26
N GLN A 200 7.45 15.13 -29.12
CA GLN A 200 7.68 16.41 -29.84
C GLN A 200 7.67 17.64 -28.91
N ARG A 201 7.50 17.43 -27.59
CA ARG A 201 7.38 18.53 -26.60
C ARG A 201 8.73 19.04 -26.11
N HIS A 202 9.84 18.37 -26.36
CA HIS A 202 11.14 18.92 -26.04
C HIS A 202 11.53 19.98 -27.05
N LYS A 203 11.98 21.12 -26.58
CA LYS A 203 12.36 22.26 -27.45
C LYS A 203 13.85 22.53 -27.45
N ASN A 204 14.63 21.66 -26.80
CA ASN A 204 16.09 21.76 -26.84
C ASN A 204 16.61 21.58 -28.25
N GLY A 205 17.51 22.46 -28.67
CA GLY A 205 18.11 22.44 -29.99
C GLY A 205 17.35 23.17 -31.09
N SER A 206 16.05 23.48 -30.92
CA SER A 206 15.27 24.24 -31.92
C SER A 206 15.66 25.72 -31.99
N ARG A 207 16.18 26.27 -30.87
CA ARG A 207 16.70 27.62 -30.73
C ARG A 207 17.93 27.59 -29.81
N PRO A 208 19.17 27.67 -30.34
CA PRO A 208 20.38 27.48 -29.56
C PRO A 208 20.76 28.74 -28.75
N TYR A 209 19.81 29.39 -28.11
CA TYR A 209 20.03 30.61 -27.32
C TYR A 209 19.71 30.36 -25.85
N PRO A 210 20.31 31.13 -24.92
CA PRO A 210 19.92 31.13 -23.51
C PRO A 210 18.42 31.38 -23.35
N MET A 211 17.79 30.81 -22.31
CA MET A 211 16.36 30.89 -21.98
C MET A 211 15.41 30.12 -22.93
N TYR A 212 15.94 29.40 -23.90
CA TYR A 212 15.14 28.57 -24.82
C TYR A 212 15.38 27.06 -24.64
N GLN A 213 16.19 26.67 -23.66
CA GLN A 213 16.53 25.26 -23.41
C GLN A 213 15.75 24.74 -22.20
N TYR A 214 14.93 23.72 -22.39
CA TYR A 214 14.28 22.99 -21.31
C TYR A 214 14.15 21.51 -21.64
N PRO A 215 14.41 20.62 -20.68
CA PRO A 215 14.44 19.19 -20.93
C PRO A 215 13.02 18.60 -21.12
N ALA A 216 12.93 17.51 -21.83
CA ALA A 216 11.77 16.65 -21.81
C ALA A 216 11.63 15.99 -20.44
N ASN A 217 10.37 15.70 -20.02
CA ASN A 217 10.12 14.92 -18.82
C ASN A 217 10.22 13.43 -19.17
N CYS A 218 11.33 12.79 -18.80
CA CYS A 218 11.65 11.40 -19.13
C CYS A 218 11.51 10.44 -17.94
N TYR A 219 11.00 10.88 -16.80
CA TYR A 219 10.85 10.03 -15.62
C TYR A 219 9.51 10.24 -14.92
N GLU A 220 9.18 9.28 -14.07
CA GLU A 220 8.13 9.40 -13.06
C GLU A 220 8.64 8.94 -11.69
N HIS A 221 7.99 9.42 -10.66
CA HIS A 221 8.25 9.05 -9.28
C HIS A 221 7.47 7.79 -8.90
N LEU A 222 8.10 6.89 -8.18
CA LEU A 222 7.48 5.79 -7.47
C LEU A 222 7.68 6.02 -5.97
N LEU A 223 6.83 6.87 -5.41
CA LEU A 223 6.89 7.25 -4.01
C LEU A 223 6.44 6.08 -3.13
N VAL A 224 7.25 5.73 -2.16
CA VAL A 224 6.98 4.65 -1.21
C VAL A 224 6.69 5.26 0.16
N PHE A 225 5.50 5.00 0.67
CA PHE A 225 5.05 5.50 1.96
C PHE A 225 4.74 4.35 2.89
N HIS A 226 5.13 4.49 4.15
CA HIS A 226 4.87 3.52 5.20
C HIS A 226 3.86 4.07 6.20
N LYS A 227 2.86 3.27 6.54
CA LYS A 227 1.99 3.55 7.68
C LYS A 227 2.58 2.98 8.94
N HIS A 228 2.74 3.83 9.94
CA HIS A 228 3.05 3.41 11.30
C HIS A 228 2.08 4.09 12.27
N ARG A 229 1.21 3.29 12.87
CA ARG A 229 0.30 3.78 13.91
C ARG A 229 1.09 4.10 15.16
N LEU A 230 1.06 5.34 15.58
CA LEU A 230 1.67 5.79 16.82
C LEU A 230 0.73 5.44 17.99
N ASP A 231 0.93 4.27 18.59
CA ASP A 231 0.25 3.87 19.80
C ASP A 231 1.25 3.38 20.85
N LYS A 232 0.78 3.21 22.09
CA LYS A 232 1.58 2.69 23.22
C LYS A 232 1.52 1.17 23.31
N THR A 233 0.97 0.48 22.32
CA THR A 233 0.79 -0.96 22.34
C THR A 233 2.13 -1.65 22.35
N LYS A 234 2.36 -2.49 23.36
CA LYS A 234 3.52 -3.36 23.43
C LYS A 234 3.22 -4.65 22.67
N TYR A 235 4.26 -5.22 22.08
CA TYR A 235 4.13 -6.47 21.33
C TYR A 235 4.94 -7.56 22.01
N PRO A 236 4.47 -8.83 22.00
CA PRO A 236 5.15 -9.93 22.67
C PRO A 236 6.49 -10.22 22.01
N CYS A 237 7.48 -10.58 22.82
CA CYS A 237 8.76 -11.02 22.32
C CYS A 237 8.61 -12.24 21.41
N PRO A 238 9.17 -12.23 20.18
CA PRO A 238 9.00 -13.33 19.23
C PRO A 238 9.70 -14.63 19.65
N VAL A 239 10.53 -14.58 20.69
CA VAL A 239 11.27 -15.73 21.20
C VAL A 239 10.62 -16.37 22.42
N CYS A 240 10.12 -15.55 23.35
CA CYS A 240 9.55 -16.07 24.59
C CYS A 240 8.11 -15.63 24.86
N GLY A 241 7.46 -14.91 23.96
CA GLY A 241 6.06 -14.47 24.08
C GLY A 241 5.78 -13.47 25.21
N SER A 242 6.78 -13.01 25.96
CA SER A 242 6.59 -12.08 27.07
C SER A 242 6.30 -10.66 26.59
N LEU A 243 5.29 -10.01 27.18
CA LEU A 243 4.98 -8.59 27.02
C LEU A 243 5.83 -7.68 27.92
N ARG A 244 6.71 -8.26 28.71
CA ARG A 244 7.72 -7.53 29.49
C ARG A 244 8.81 -7.02 28.58
N VAL A 245 8.50 -5.96 27.86
CA VAL A 245 9.37 -5.33 26.86
C VAL A 245 9.50 -3.84 27.13
N SER A 246 10.61 -3.24 26.72
CA SER A 246 10.79 -1.78 26.71
C SER A 246 11.06 -1.31 25.31
N GLY A 247 10.59 -0.11 25.00
CA GLY A 247 11.00 0.61 23.80
C GLY A 247 12.51 0.83 23.83
N ASN A 248 13.16 0.59 22.71
CA ASN A 248 14.61 0.77 22.58
C ASN A 248 14.90 1.98 21.70
N THR A 249 14.86 1.81 20.39
CA THR A 249 15.12 2.86 19.41
C THR A 249 13.99 2.85 18.38
N GLN A 250 13.82 3.95 17.69
CA GLN A 250 13.02 3.98 16.46
C GLN A 250 13.95 3.76 15.28
N SER A 251 13.48 3.04 14.27
CA SER A 251 14.16 2.96 12.98
C SER A 251 14.09 4.32 12.27
N GLU A 252 14.89 4.49 11.22
CA GLU A 252 14.86 5.70 10.38
C GLU A 252 13.46 6.00 9.82
N ILE A 253 12.66 4.97 9.61
CA ILE A 253 11.27 5.06 9.15
C ILE A 253 10.24 5.12 10.30
N GLY A 254 10.67 5.44 11.52
CA GLY A 254 9.78 5.63 12.66
C GLY A 254 9.25 4.35 13.32
N ILE A 255 9.67 3.16 12.89
CA ILE A 255 9.22 1.90 13.51
C ILE A 255 9.89 1.73 14.86
N GLN A 256 9.09 1.60 15.92
CA GLN A 256 9.58 1.31 17.27
C GLN A 256 10.25 -0.06 17.32
N SER A 257 11.49 -0.12 17.78
CA SER A 257 12.12 -1.37 18.18
C SER A 257 11.92 -1.61 19.69
N TRP A 258 11.88 -2.87 20.05
CA TRP A 258 11.61 -3.33 21.40
C TRP A 258 12.77 -4.20 21.89
N GLU A 259 13.02 -4.19 23.17
CA GLU A 259 13.95 -5.10 23.83
C GLU A 259 13.21 -5.91 24.89
N CYS A 260 13.33 -7.23 24.83
CA CYS A 260 12.75 -8.13 25.81
C CYS A 260 13.44 -7.95 27.17
N LYS A 261 12.67 -7.66 28.20
CA LYS A 261 13.15 -7.53 29.59
C LYS A 261 12.84 -8.76 30.46
N ASN A 262 12.32 -9.85 29.85
CA ASN A 262 12.10 -11.09 30.58
C ASN A 262 13.45 -11.76 30.89
N PRO A 263 13.80 -11.96 32.18
CA PRO A 263 15.07 -12.60 32.57
C PRO A 263 15.17 -14.08 32.14
N LYS A 264 14.03 -14.70 31.84
CA LYS A 264 13.94 -16.10 31.40
C LYS A 264 13.87 -16.22 29.86
N CYS A 265 14.11 -15.16 29.11
CA CYS A 265 14.11 -15.24 27.66
C CYS A 265 15.29 -16.08 27.15
N PHE A 266 15.02 -17.04 26.24
CA PHE A 266 16.00 -17.98 25.73
C PHE A 266 17.18 -17.33 24.97
N GLU A 267 16.96 -16.14 24.41
CA GLU A 267 18.00 -15.38 23.69
C GLU A 267 18.58 -14.23 24.54
N ARG A 268 18.63 -14.38 25.85
CA ARG A 268 19.30 -13.39 26.70
C ARG A 268 20.81 -13.53 26.57
N SER A 269 21.48 -12.44 26.12
CA SER A 269 22.94 -12.45 25.96
C SER A 269 23.67 -12.45 27.31
N ALA A 270 24.94 -12.90 27.31
CA ALA A 270 25.83 -12.83 28.47
C ALA A 270 25.99 -11.38 29.02
N SER A 271 25.81 -10.35 28.19
CA SER A 271 25.80 -8.96 28.59
C SER A 271 24.44 -8.51 29.19
N ASN A 272 23.57 -9.43 29.54
CA ASN A 272 22.26 -9.19 30.13
C ASN A 272 21.27 -8.41 29.21
N ARG A 273 21.53 -8.40 27.89
CA ARG A 273 20.65 -7.77 26.88
C ARG A 273 19.66 -8.81 26.38
N GLY A 274 18.37 -8.44 26.39
CA GLY A 274 17.32 -9.28 25.84
C GLY A 274 17.20 -9.21 24.33
N LYS A 275 16.38 -10.08 23.74
CA LYS A 275 16.07 -10.06 22.31
C LYS A 275 15.59 -8.69 21.89
N ARG A 276 16.22 -8.11 20.89
CA ARG A 276 15.73 -6.92 20.19
C ARG A 276 14.90 -7.34 18.99
N PHE A 277 13.77 -6.71 18.82
CA PHE A 277 12.85 -6.98 17.72
C PHE A 277 12.04 -5.74 17.36
N SER A 278 11.50 -5.73 16.16
CA SER A 278 10.56 -4.73 15.69
C SER A 278 9.29 -5.43 15.22
N LEU A 279 8.22 -4.67 14.99
CA LEU A 279 7.00 -5.23 14.39
C LEU A 279 7.24 -5.84 13.01
N LYS A 280 8.23 -5.33 12.28
CA LYS A 280 8.68 -5.94 11.02
C LYS A 280 9.10 -7.41 11.23
N THR A 281 9.69 -7.74 12.37
CA THR A 281 10.07 -9.11 12.72
C THR A 281 8.86 -9.98 13.10
N ASN A 282 7.84 -9.39 13.72
CA ASN A 282 6.63 -10.10 14.15
C ASN A 282 5.64 -10.39 13.01
N ILE A 283 5.73 -9.63 11.90
CA ILE A 283 4.97 -9.92 10.67
C ILE A 283 5.57 -11.11 9.93
N VAL A 284 6.84 -11.41 10.12
CA VAL A 284 7.52 -12.58 9.55
C VAL A 284 7.05 -13.83 10.31
N GLN A 285 6.02 -14.41 9.79
CA GLN A 285 5.41 -15.63 10.31
C GLN A 285 6.21 -16.87 9.93
N SER A 286 5.71 -18.03 10.34
CA SER A 286 6.27 -19.38 10.22
C SER A 286 7.22 -19.60 9.03
N GLU A 287 8.15 -20.54 9.15
CA GLU A 287 9.07 -20.94 8.06
C GLU A 287 8.32 -21.24 6.75
N GLU A 288 7.14 -21.83 6.85
CA GLU A 288 6.27 -22.16 5.71
C GLU A 288 5.81 -20.90 4.95
N ASN A 289 5.52 -19.80 5.65
CA ASN A 289 5.22 -18.51 5.01
C ASN A 289 6.46 -17.86 4.40
N ARG A 290 7.63 -18.04 4.98
CA ARG A 290 8.88 -17.53 4.40
C ARG A 290 9.22 -18.24 3.10
N GLU A 291 9.24 -19.57 3.08
CA GLU A 291 9.55 -20.38 1.90
C GLU A 291 8.56 -20.14 0.76
N GLY A 292 7.27 -20.03 1.08
CA GLY A 292 6.24 -19.74 0.10
C GLY A 292 6.28 -18.33 -0.51
N ASN A 293 7.04 -17.40 0.07
CA ASN A 293 7.11 -15.99 -0.33
C ASN A 293 8.55 -15.52 -0.66
N ILE A 294 9.44 -16.43 -1.02
CA ILE A 294 10.78 -16.09 -1.49
C ILE A 294 10.67 -15.23 -2.76
N ILE A 295 11.31 -14.08 -2.72
CA ILE A 295 11.35 -13.15 -3.85
C ILE A 295 12.44 -13.60 -4.82
N ASN A 296 12.13 -13.59 -6.13
CA ASN A 296 13.13 -13.89 -7.16
C ASN A 296 14.33 -12.94 -7.05
N HIS A 297 15.54 -13.51 -7.07
CA HIS A 297 16.78 -12.75 -6.93
C HIS A 297 16.97 -11.71 -8.05
N ASP A 298 16.55 -12.00 -9.27
CA ASP A 298 16.66 -11.06 -10.39
C ASP A 298 15.75 -9.83 -10.18
N LEU A 299 14.57 -10.03 -9.59
CA LEU A 299 13.69 -8.92 -9.21
C LEU A 299 14.35 -8.04 -8.14
N ILE A 300 14.93 -8.64 -7.11
CA ILE A 300 15.68 -7.91 -6.07
C ILE A 300 16.84 -7.14 -6.72
N LYS A 301 17.60 -7.79 -7.58
CA LYS A 301 18.74 -7.18 -8.28
C LYS A 301 18.32 -6.01 -9.17
N LYS A 302 17.18 -6.13 -9.87
CA LYS A 302 16.61 -5.06 -10.71
C LYS A 302 16.27 -3.81 -9.88
N TRP A 303 15.67 -3.99 -8.71
CA TRP A 303 15.16 -2.92 -7.86
C TRP A 303 16.09 -2.52 -6.70
N ARG A 304 17.39 -2.91 -6.75
CA ARG A 304 18.38 -2.54 -5.74
C ARG A 304 18.86 -1.09 -5.83
N ARG A 305 18.51 -0.38 -6.90
CA ARG A 305 18.87 1.02 -7.14
C ARG A 305 17.59 1.85 -7.17
N ASP A 306 17.70 3.07 -6.74
CA ASP A 306 16.65 4.07 -6.73
C ASP A 306 16.28 4.59 -8.13
N ILE A 307 17.15 4.43 -9.13
CA ILE A 307 16.85 4.73 -10.54
C ILE A 307 16.73 3.42 -11.30
N VAL A 308 15.52 3.14 -11.83
CA VAL A 308 15.23 1.90 -12.54
C VAL A 308 14.69 2.22 -13.93
N ARG A 309 15.36 1.69 -14.97
CA ARG A 309 14.99 1.92 -16.35
C ARG A 309 14.18 0.76 -16.91
N PHE A 310 12.98 1.07 -17.41
CA PHE A 310 12.14 0.15 -18.19
C PHE A 310 11.20 0.94 -19.11
N SER A 311 10.76 0.28 -20.19
CA SER A 311 9.97 0.93 -21.22
C SER A 311 8.54 1.24 -20.76
N PRO A 312 7.99 2.40 -21.10
CA PRO A 312 6.57 2.66 -20.92
C PRO A 312 5.74 1.74 -21.82
N VAL A 313 4.52 1.43 -21.37
CA VAL A 313 3.58 0.61 -22.15
C VAL A 313 3.01 1.45 -23.27
N ILE A 314 3.68 1.44 -24.43
CA ILE A 314 3.21 2.09 -25.66
C ILE A 314 2.64 1.01 -26.57
N LYS A 315 1.31 0.88 -26.64
CA LYS A 315 0.65 -0.02 -27.61
C LYS A 315 -0.07 0.80 -28.67
N ILE A 316 0.71 1.57 -29.44
CA ILE A 316 0.21 2.24 -30.63
C ILE A 316 0.34 1.22 -31.78
N GLY A 317 -0.80 0.79 -32.35
CA GLY A 317 -0.81 -0.04 -33.54
C GLY A 317 -0.40 0.75 -34.79
N ARG A 318 -0.04 0.07 -35.89
CA ARG A 318 0.10 0.69 -37.20
C ARG A 318 -1.19 1.48 -37.48
N GLY A 319 -1.07 2.80 -37.76
CA GLY A 319 -2.21 3.70 -37.97
C GLY A 319 -2.62 4.54 -36.75
N GLY A 320 -1.83 4.59 -35.67
CA GLY A 320 -2.09 5.50 -34.54
C GLY A 320 -3.20 5.06 -33.57
N VAL A 321 -3.78 3.87 -33.78
CA VAL A 321 -4.87 3.36 -32.93
C VAL A 321 -4.30 2.76 -31.66
N ASN A 322 -4.73 3.31 -30.50
CA ASN A 322 -4.42 2.75 -29.18
C ASN A 322 -5.18 1.44 -28.97
N LYS A 323 -4.47 0.30 -29.11
CA LYS A 323 -5.06 -1.04 -28.99
C LYS A 323 -5.65 -1.37 -27.61
N LEU A 324 -5.28 -0.63 -26.58
CA LEU A 324 -5.76 -0.87 -25.20
C LEU A 324 -6.97 0.00 -24.82
N GLY A 325 -7.32 1.01 -25.63
CA GLY A 325 -8.34 1.99 -25.24
C GLY A 325 -7.96 2.85 -24.02
N HIS A 326 -6.77 2.64 -23.47
CA HIS A 326 -6.23 3.34 -22.29
C HIS A 326 -5.06 4.23 -22.69
N THR A 327 -5.11 5.49 -22.31
CA THR A 327 -4.14 6.50 -22.77
C THR A 327 -2.83 6.52 -21.97
N ALA A 328 -2.77 5.87 -20.82
CA ALA A 328 -1.59 5.87 -19.95
C ALA A 328 -1.55 4.64 -19.00
N PRO A 329 -1.51 3.39 -19.49
CA PRO A 329 -1.32 2.25 -18.61
C PRO A 329 0.09 2.30 -18.02
N PHE A 330 0.23 2.10 -16.72
CA PHE A 330 1.56 1.93 -16.15
C PHE A 330 2.03 0.47 -16.28
N PRO A 331 3.34 0.24 -16.39
CA PRO A 331 3.88 -1.09 -16.67
C PRO A 331 3.72 -2.05 -15.50
N GLU A 332 3.67 -3.34 -15.80
CA GLU A 332 3.54 -4.42 -14.80
C GLU A 332 4.71 -4.47 -13.81
N ASP A 333 5.88 -3.97 -14.21
CA ASP A 333 7.09 -3.91 -13.39
C ASP A 333 6.84 -3.24 -12.02
N ILE A 334 6.00 -2.21 -11.99
CA ILE A 334 5.70 -1.45 -10.77
C ILE A 334 4.88 -2.28 -9.78
N PRO A 335 3.69 -2.78 -10.12
CA PRO A 335 2.94 -3.61 -9.20
C PRO A 335 3.62 -4.95 -8.91
N GLU A 336 4.43 -5.50 -9.82
CA GLU A 336 5.21 -6.71 -9.56
C GLU A 336 6.22 -6.49 -8.43
N MET A 337 6.97 -5.40 -8.48
CA MET A 337 7.87 -5.00 -7.39
C MET A 337 7.10 -4.80 -6.09
N ALA A 338 6.07 -3.94 -6.11
CA ALA A 338 5.33 -3.57 -4.92
C ALA A 338 4.70 -4.78 -4.22
N VAL A 339 4.04 -5.67 -4.99
CA VAL A 339 3.39 -6.88 -4.47
C VAL A 339 4.41 -7.86 -3.88
N ASN A 340 5.53 -8.12 -4.56
CA ASN A 340 6.54 -9.05 -4.06
C ASN A 340 7.30 -8.50 -2.83
N PHE A 341 7.58 -7.20 -2.79
CA PHE A 341 8.38 -6.62 -1.73
C PHE A 341 7.58 -6.36 -0.44
N PHE A 342 6.27 -6.11 -0.55
CA PHE A 342 5.49 -5.59 0.56
C PHE A 342 4.28 -6.45 0.97
N THR A 343 4.08 -7.62 0.33
CA THR A 343 2.95 -8.51 0.67
C THR A 343 3.34 -9.98 0.72
N TYR A 344 2.55 -10.74 1.48
CA TYR A 344 2.53 -12.20 1.46
C TYR A 344 1.38 -12.73 0.60
N LYS A 345 1.48 -14.00 0.15
CA LYS A 345 0.38 -14.67 -0.58
C LYS A 345 -0.90 -14.67 0.25
N GLY A 346 -2.03 -14.44 -0.41
CA GLY A 346 -3.34 -14.36 0.23
C GLY A 346 -3.70 -12.97 0.79
N GLU A 347 -2.76 -12.01 0.82
CA GLU A 347 -3.02 -10.65 1.29
C GLU A 347 -3.73 -9.78 0.26
N LEU A 348 -4.45 -8.77 0.74
CA LEU A 348 -5.26 -7.86 -0.07
C LEU A 348 -4.43 -6.69 -0.60
N VAL A 349 -4.43 -6.53 -1.92
CA VAL A 349 -3.80 -5.43 -2.66
C VAL A 349 -4.88 -4.57 -3.30
N LEU A 350 -4.89 -3.28 -3.01
CA LEU A 350 -5.88 -2.32 -3.51
C LEU A 350 -5.22 -1.31 -4.46
N ASP A 351 -5.88 -1.11 -5.60
CA ASP A 351 -5.64 0.01 -6.49
C ASP A 351 -6.86 0.95 -6.48
N PRO A 352 -6.78 2.12 -5.83
CA PRO A 352 -7.90 3.07 -5.78
C PRO A 352 -8.19 3.77 -7.11
N PHE A 353 -7.33 3.64 -8.11
CA PHE A 353 -7.48 4.24 -9.45
C PHE A 353 -7.14 3.22 -10.54
N ALA A 354 -7.94 2.16 -10.63
CA ALA A 354 -7.58 0.93 -11.35
C ALA A 354 -7.26 1.10 -12.84
N GLY A 355 -7.85 2.06 -13.53
CA GLY A 355 -7.62 2.27 -14.97
C GLY A 355 -7.83 1.00 -15.80
N SER A 356 -6.76 0.46 -16.40
CA SER A 356 -6.77 -0.83 -17.11
C SER A 356 -6.62 -2.04 -16.20
N PHE A 357 -6.47 -1.83 -14.91
CA PHE A 357 -6.39 -2.81 -13.84
C PHE A 357 -5.14 -3.69 -13.82
N THR A 358 -4.02 -3.14 -14.25
CA THR A 358 -2.72 -3.84 -14.23
C THR A 358 -2.34 -4.32 -12.83
N SER A 359 -2.54 -3.48 -11.80
CA SER A 359 -2.20 -3.80 -10.40
C SER A 359 -2.94 -5.01 -9.85
N GLY A 360 -4.26 -5.09 -10.08
CA GLY A 360 -5.08 -6.20 -9.61
C GLY A 360 -4.79 -7.51 -10.33
N ILE A 361 -4.49 -7.45 -11.63
CA ILE A 361 -4.11 -8.62 -12.43
C ILE A 361 -2.77 -9.17 -11.94
N VAL A 362 -1.78 -8.32 -11.74
CA VAL A 362 -0.46 -8.73 -11.22
C VAL A 362 -0.59 -9.30 -9.81
N ALA A 363 -1.36 -8.65 -8.93
CA ALA A 363 -1.60 -9.15 -7.59
C ALA A 363 -2.23 -10.56 -7.59
N ASN A 364 -3.23 -10.78 -8.42
CA ASN A 364 -3.89 -12.09 -8.54
C ASN A 364 -2.94 -13.15 -9.12
N ARG A 365 -2.18 -12.83 -10.18
CA ARG A 365 -1.15 -13.69 -10.76
C ARG A 365 -0.12 -14.13 -9.72
N LEU A 366 0.24 -13.24 -8.81
CA LEU A 366 1.14 -13.49 -7.69
C LEU A 366 0.45 -14.10 -6.46
N LYS A 367 -0.80 -14.58 -6.59
CA LYS A 367 -1.59 -15.25 -5.53
C LYS A 367 -1.95 -14.32 -4.35
N ARG A 368 -2.11 -13.01 -4.61
CA ARG A 368 -2.74 -12.06 -3.69
C ARG A 368 -4.18 -11.80 -4.12
N ILE A 369 -4.95 -11.18 -3.26
CA ILE A 369 -6.31 -10.74 -3.59
C ILE A 369 -6.19 -9.35 -4.22
N GLY A 370 -6.33 -9.26 -5.55
CA GLY A 370 -6.30 -7.99 -6.26
C GLY A 370 -7.68 -7.35 -6.33
N ILE A 371 -7.82 -6.12 -5.85
CA ILE A 371 -9.04 -5.33 -6.00
C ILE A 371 -8.71 -3.94 -6.53
N GLY A 372 -9.55 -3.42 -7.44
CA GLY A 372 -9.43 -2.08 -7.98
C GLY A 372 -10.73 -1.30 -7.94
N CYS A 373 -10.62 0.01 -7.72
CA CYS A 373 -11.73 0.95 -7.85
C CYS A 373 -11.60 1.71 -9.16
N GLU A 374 -12.69 1.78 -9.94
CA GLU A 374 -12.73 2.57 -11.17
C GLU A 374 -14.10 3.25 -11.30
N ILE A 375 -14.07 4.56 -11.49
CA ILE A 375 -15.27 5.36 -11.59
C ILE A 375 -15.77 5.46 -13.03
N ARG A 376 -14.89 5.37 -14.01
CA ARG A 376 -15.16 5.54 -15.43
C ARG A 376 -15.34 4.20 -16.14
N LYS A 377 -16.40 3.46 -15.78
CA LYS A 377 -16.76 2.19 -16.43
C LYS A 377 -16.97 2.36 -17.94
N ASP A 378 -17.47 3.51 -18.36
CA ASP A 378 -17.65 3.89 -19.76
C ASP A 378 -16.34 3.90 -20.56
N LEU A 379 -15.25 4.38 -19.95
CA LEU A 379 -13.94 4.45 -20.60
C LEU A 379 -13.12 3.18 -20.44
N PHE A 380 -13.10 2.60 -19.24
CA PHE A 380 -12.16 1.54 -18.89
C PHE A 380 -12.77 0.13 -18.88
N GLY A 381 -14.11 0.01 -18.89
CA GLY A 381 -14.77 -1.29 -18.78
C GLY A 381 -14.34 -2.32 -19.83
N ASN A 382 -14.18 -1.90 -21.09
CA ASN A 382 -13.70 -2.80 -22.15
C ASN A 382 -12.21 -3.11 -22.01
N ALA A 383 -11.39 -2.12 -21.64
CA ALA A 383 -9.94 -2.31 -21.43
C ALA A 383 -9.68 -3.32 -20.31
N ILE A 384 -10.42 -3.20 -19.21
CA ILE A 384 -10.34 -4.12 -18.07
C ILE A 384 -10.76 -5.54 -18.49
N LYS A 385 -11.91 -5.70 -19.15
CA LYS A 385 -12.37 -7.01 -19.62
C LYS A 385 -11.37 -7.68 -20.55
N ASN A 386 -10.81 -6.92 -21.51
CA ASN A 386 -9.82 -7.44 -22.44
C ASN A 386 -8.52 -7.84 -21.73
N ASN A 387 -8.07 -7.03 -20.77
CA ASN A 387 -6.85 -7.30 -20.01
C ASN A 387 -7.01 -8.56 -19.13
N ILE A 388 -8.14 -8.72 -18.47
CA ILE A 388 -8.47 -9.91 -17.68
C ILE A 388 -8.55 -11.16 -18.58
N LYS A 389 -9.21 -11.07 -19.75
CA LYS A 389 -9.31 -12.15 -20.71
C LYS A 389 -7.92 -12.56 -21.25
N ASN A 390 -7.08 -11.60 -21.59
CA ASN A 390 -5.72 -11.85 -22.09
C ASN A 390 -4.82 -12.54 -21.05
N ASN A 391 -5.13 -12.42 -19.76
CA ASN A 391 -4.44 -13.09 -18.66
C ASN A 391 -5.18 -14.36 -18.20
N GLU A 392 -6.21 -14.82 -18.92
CA GLU A 392 -7.01 -16.03 -18.61
C GLU A 392 -7.60 -16.03 -17.19
N MET A 393 -7.93 -14.85 -16.66
CA MET A 393 -8.45 -14.68 -15.31
C MET A 393 -9.97 -14.55 -15.31
N LYS A 394 -10.57 -14.91 -14.19
CA LYS A 394 -11.97 -14.62 -13.86
C LYS A 394 -12.05 -13.36 -13.01
N PHE A 395 -13.15 -12.64 -13.09
CA PHE A 395 -13.36 -11.45 -12.28
C PHE A 395 -14.75 -11.40 -11.66
N GLU A 396 -14.87 -10.61 -10.62
CA GLU A 396 -16.12 -10.25 -9.97
C GLU A 396 -16.28 -8.73 -9.93
N GLU A 397 -17.51 -8.26 -10.08
CA GLU A 397 -17.83 -6.84 -10.07
C GLU A 397 -18.69 -6.49 -8.87
N PHE A 398 -18.39 -5.39 -8.20
CA PHE A 398 -19.23 -4.75 -7.21
C PHE A 398 -19.68 -3.38 -7.72
N LYS A 399 -20.98 -3.13 -7.70
CA LYS A 399 -21.54 -1.84 -8.14
C LYS A 399 -21.61 -0.90 -6.94
N GLY A 400 -20.75 0.10 -6.94
CA GLY A 400 -20.84 1.24 -6.03
C GLY A 400 -21.76 2.34 -6.56
N THR A 401 -21.88 3.41 -5.78
CA THR A 401 -22.59 4.60 -6.23
C THR A 401 -21.70 5.36 -7.23
N ILE A 402 -22.09 5.39 -8.48
CA ILE A 402 -21.42 6.17 -9.53
C ILE A 402 -22.05 7.57 -9.51
N PRO A 403 -21.29 8.63 -9.26
CA PRO A 403 -21.80 10.00 -9.46
C PRO A 403 -22.23 10.17 -10.92
N ILE A 404 -23.37 10.80 -11.12
CA ILE A 404 -23.80 11.20 -12.46
C ILE A 404 -22.91 12.37 -12.85
N TYR A 405 -21.88 12.11 -13.67
CA TYR A 405 -21.10 13.18 -14.28
C TYR A 405 -21.98 13.87 -15.32
N GLN A 406 -22.53 15.00 -14.97
CA GLN A 406 -23.05 15.94 -15.97
C GLN A 406 -21.84 16.47 -16.74
N LYS A 407 -21.82 16.27 -18.06
CA LYS A 407 -20.88 16.95 -18.94
C LYS A 407 -21.17 18.46 -18.82
N HIS A 408 -20.28 19.18 -18.17
CA HIS A 408 -20.22 20.64 -18.26
C HIS A 408 -19.40 21.06 -19.46
#